data_98fa5f7155d56f7553994c4352c9a1ca
#
_entry.id   98fa5f7155d56f7553994c4352c9a1ca
#
_cell.length_a   1.000
_cell.length_b   1.000
_cell.length_c   1.000
_cell.angle_alpha   90.00
_cell.angle_beta   90.00
_cell.angle_gamma   90.00
#
_symmetry.space_group_name_H-M   'P 1'
#
loop_
_entity.id
_entity.type
_entity.pdbx_description
1 polymer ?
#
loop_
_entity_poly.entity_id
_entity_poly.type
_entity_poly.pdbx_seq_one_letter_code
_entity_poly.pdbx_strand_id
1 'polypeptide(L)'
;MAVTDTLEELLRGAFPDAPELSVVDRTGGGDHFQVVVESGRFSGLSLVEQHQLVYAALAEPLRDGTIHELRIRTRATAPPREPADIGGSTT
;
A
#
# COMPACT_ATOMS: atom_id res chain seq x y z
N MET A 1 -10.04 16.57 -10.38
CA MET A 1 -9.79 15.24 -9.86
C MET A 1 -9.61 15.30 -8.35
N ALA A 2 -10.10 14.31 -7.66
CA ALA A 2 -9.91 14.26 -6.21
C ALA A 2 -8.46 13.86 -5.91
N VAL A 3 -7.96 14.31 -4.76
CA VAL A 3 -6.60 13.94 -4.34
C VAL A 3 -6.51 12.42 -4.19
N THR A 4 -7.57 11.77 -3.69
CA THR A 4 -7.57 10.32 -3.55
C THR A 4 -7.33 9.62 -4.88
N ASP A 5 -7.88 10.14 -5.97
CA ASP A 5 -7.64 9.58 -7.29
C ASP A 5 -6.18 9.70 -7.70
N THR A 6 -5.58 10.87 -7.42
CA THR A 6 -4.17 11.09 -7.72
C THR A 6 -3.28 10.13 -6.93
N LEU A 7 -3.55 9.99 -5.64
CA LEU A 7 -2.77 9.08 -4.81
C LEU A 7 -2.93 7.64 -5.27
N GLU A 8 -4.14 7.26 -5.65
CA GLU A 8 -4.39 5.90 -6.13
C GLU A 8 -3.62 5.64 -7.42
N GLU A 9 -3.57 6.61 -8.33
CA GLU A 9 -2.82 6.45 -9.56
C GLU A 9 -1.33 6.27 -9.30
N LEU A 10 -0.78 7.05 -8.37
CA LEU A 10 0.63 6.91 -8.02
C LEU A 10 0.92 5.53 -7.44
N LEU A 11 0.02 5.04 -6.60
CA LEU A 11 0.19 3.72 -6.02
C LEU A 11 0.06 2.62 -7.06
N ARG A 12 -0.86 2.76 -8.00
CA ARG A 12 -1.01 1.76 -9.07
C ARG A 12 0.21 1.73 -9.97
N GLY A 13 0.85 2.87 -10.18
CA GLY A 13 2.08 2.90 -10.94
C GLY A 13 3.22 2.17 -10.25
N ALA A 14 3.27 2.24 -8.92
CA ALA A 14 4.30 1.56 -8.14
C ALA A 14 3.96 0.09 -7.91
N PHE A 15 2.67 -0.24 -7.81
CA PHE A 15 2.22 -1.60 -7.50
C PHE A 15 1.20 -2.05 -8.55
N PRO A 16 1.64 -2.25 -9.80
CA PRO A 16 0.70 -2.60 -10.86
C PRO A 16 0.07 -3.98 -10.68
N ASP A 17 0.67 -4.82 -9.85
CA ASP A 17 0.16 -6.16 -9.58
C ASP A 17 -0.82 -6.20 -8.41
N ALA A 18 -1.08 -5.05 -7.76
CA ALA A 18 -1.85 -5.04 -6.52
C ALA A 18 -3.28 -5.51 -6.78
N PRO A 19 -3.71 -6.64 -6.18
CA PRO A 19 -5.10 -7.06 -6.30
C PRO A 19 -6.03 -6.19 -5.46
N GLU A 20 -5.49 -5.53 -4.45
CA GLU A 20 -6.29 -4.60 -3.65
C GLU A 20 -5.47 -3.37 -3.38
N LEU A 21 -6.08 -2.21 -3.65
CA LEU A 21 -5.44 -0.93 -3.43
C LEU A 21 -6.54 0.09 -3.24
N SER A 22 -6.50 0.81 -2.13
CA SER A 22 -7.51 1.82 -1.87
C SER A 22 -6.90 2.99 -1.13
N VAL A 23 -7.51 4.17 -1.33
CA VAL A 23 -7.12 5.40 -0.66
C VAL A 23 -8.39 6.02 -0.10
N VAL A 24 -8.37 6.32 1.19
CA VAL A 24 -9.52 6.90 1.88
C VAL A 24 -9.09 8.21 2.50
N ASP A 25 -9.91 9.24 2.28
CA ASP A 25 -9.76 10.53 2.95
C ASP A 25 -10.47 10.42 4.30
N ARG A 26 -9.68 10.40 5.37
CA ARG A 26 -10.21 10.08 6.70
C ARG A 26 -11.03 11.20 7.33
N THR A 27 -10.74 12.44 6.94
CA THR A 27 -11.39 13.58 7.58
C THR A 27 -12.35 14.33 6.67
N GLY A 28 -12.30 14.02 5.37
CA GLY A 28 -13.04 14.78 4.37
C GLY A 28 -12.39 16.11 4.04
N GLY A 29 -11.28 16.44 4.69
CA GLY A 29 -10.58 17.70 4.44
C GLY A 29 -9.52 17.63 3.37
N GLY A 30 -9.22 16.42 2.87
CA GLY A 30 -8.25 16.28 1.80
C GLY A 30 -6.80 16.32 2.23
N ASP A 31 -6.49 16.05 3.50
CA ASP A 31 -5.12 16.10 3.99
C ASP A 31 -4.72 14.93 4.88
N HIS A 32 -5.68 14.16 5.39
CA HIS A 32 -5.41 12.97 6.20
C HIS A 32 -5.92 11.74 5.45
N PHE A 33 -5.02 10.85 5.11
CA PHE A 33 -5.37 9.73 4.23
C PHE A 33 -4.99 8.40 4.85
N GLN A 34 -5.75 7.38 4.50
CA GLN A 34 -5.39 5.99 4.79
C GLN A 34 -5.27 5.26 3.46
N VAL A 35 -4.16 4.55 3.28
CA VAL A 35 -3.96 3.75 2.09
C VAL A 35 -3.84 2.29 2.48
N VAL A 36 -4.42 1.43 1.66
CA VAL A 36 -4.34 -0.01 1.82
C VAL A 36 -3.80 -0.56 0.53
N VAL A 37 -2.71 -1.30 0.59
CA VAL A 37 -2.08 -1.87 -0.59
C VAL A 37 -1.73 -3.33 -0.31
N GLU A 38 -2.24 -4.21 -1.15
CA GLU A 38 -1.84 -5.61 -1.15
C GLU A 38 -1.05 -5.88 -2.42
N SER A 39 0.16 -6.42 -2.28
CA SER A 39 1.02 -6.63 -3.44
C SER A 39 2.02 -7.73 -3.16
N GLY A 40 2.34 -8.50 -4.20
CA GLY A 40 3.41 -9.49 -4.11
C GLY A 40 4.78 -8.87 -3.85
N ARG A 41 4.93 -7.57 -4.13
CA ARG A 41 6.19 -6.89 -3.88
C ARG A 41 6.52 -6.79 -2.40
N PHE A 42 5.53 -6.95 -1.54
CA PHE A 42 5.74 -6.91 -0.09
C PHE A 42 6.20 -8.24 0.48
N SER A 43 6.17 -9.29 -0.31
CA SER A 43 6.52 -10.62 0.16
C SER A 43 7.98 -10.67 0.62
N GLY A 44 8.20 -11.15 1.83
CA GLY A 44 9.55 -11.24 2.37
C GLY A 44 10.11 -9.95 2.96
N LEU A 45 9.35 -8.86 2.90
CA LEU A 45 9.80 -7.58 3.43
C LEU A 45 9.29 -7.37 4.85
N SER A 46 10.09 -6.67 5.66
CA SER A 46 9.62 -6.23 6.97
C SER A 46 8.55 -5.16 6.81
N LEU A 47 7.80 -4.90 7.87
CA LEU A 47 6.77 -3.87 7.83
C LEU A 47 7.37 -2.51 7.47
N VAL A 48 8.54 -2.19 8.04
CA VAL A 48 9.20 -0.92 7.72
C VAL A 48 9.53 -0.84 6.25
N GLU A 49 10.06 -1.93 5.68
CA GLU A 49 10.41 -1.94 4.26
C GLU A 49 9.17 -1.79 3.38
N GLN A 50 8.06 -2.44 3.78
CA GLN A 50 6.82 -2.31 3.03
C GLN A 50 6.34 -0.86 3.04
N HIS A 51 6.38 -0.22 4.20
CA HIS A 51 5.96 1.18 4.32
C HIS A 51 6.86 2.10 3.53
N GLN A 52 8.17 1.81 3.48
CA GLN A 52 9.09 2.62 2.69
C GLN A 52 8.75 2.61 1.21
N LEU A 53 8.29 1.47 0.70
CA LEU A 53 7.87 1.40 -0.70
C LEU A 53 6.66 2.30 -0.95
N VAL A 54 5.71 2.32 0.00
CA VAL A 54 4.55 3.17 -0.13
C VAL A 54 4.94 4.64 -0.04
N TYR A 55 5.81 5.00 0.90
CA TYR A 55 6.30 6.37 1.00
C TYR A 55 6.99 6.82 -0.27
N ALA A 56 7.79 5.93 -0.87
CA ALA A 56 8.47 6.28 -2.12
C ALA A 56 7.46 6.54 -3.24
N ALA A 57 6.38 5.76 -3.30
CA ALA A 57 5.36 5.94 -4.31
C ALA A 57 4.62 7.27 -4.14
N LEU A 58 4.49 7.74 -2.90
CA LEU A 58 3.75 8.96 -2.58
C LEU A 58 4.68 10.12 -2.21
N ALA A 59 5.93 10.05 -2.64
CA ALA A 59 6.93 11.03 -2.22
C ALA A 59 6.56 12.46 -2.59
N GLU A 60 6.00 12.67 -3.79
CA GLU A 60 5.66 14.01 -4.23
C GLU A 60 4.59 14.65 -3.36
N PRO A 61 3.42 14.02 -3.16
CA PRO A 61 2.40 14.64 -2.32
C PRO A 61 2.80 14.73 -0.86
N LEU A 62 3.70 13.86 -0.39
CA LEU A 62 4.22 14.00 0.96
C LEU A 62 5.14 15.20 1.08
N ARG A 63 5.96 15.43 0.06
CA ARG A 63 6.94 16.50 0.08
C ARG A 63 6.28 17.87 -0.08
N ASP A 64 5.24 17.95 -0.91
CA ASP A 64 4.61 19.24 -1.20
C ASP A 64 3.54 19.63 -0.19
N GLY A 65 3.28 18.78 0.81
CA GLY A 65 2.32 19.08 1.85
C GLY A 65 0.89 18.70 1.55
N THR A 66 0.63 18.06 0.41
CA THR A 66 -0.71 17.59 0.10
C THR A 66 -1.20 16.59 1.14
N ILE A 67 -0.30 15.73 1.62
CA ILE A 67 -0.62 14.76 2.66
C ILE A 67 -0.02 15.26 3.97
N HIS A 68 -0.86 15.58 4.94
CA HIS A 68 -0.40 15.96 6.28
C HIS A 68 -0.25 14.74 7.16
N GLU A 69 -1.15 13.78 7.03
CA GLU A 69 -1.08 12.54 7.80
C GLU A 69 -1.38 11.38 6.89
N LEU A 70 -0.59 10.32 7.00
CA LEU A 70 -0.76 9.14 6.16
C LEU A 70 -0.74 7.90 7.03
N ARG A 71 -1.81 7.13 6.97
CA ARG A 71 -1.87 5.82 7.59
C ARG A 71 -1.74 4.78 6.51
N ILE A 72 -0.88 3.81 6.75
CA ILE A 72 -0.53 2.81 5.74
C ILE A 72 -0.85 1.43 6.28
N ARG A 73 -1.59 0.67 5.48
CA ARG A 73 -1.77 -0.75 5.71
C ARG A 73 -1.27 -1.49 4.49
N THR A 74 -0.40 -2.45 4.73
CA THR A 74 0.17 -3.25 3.65
C THR A 74 -0.06 -4.72 3.93
N ARG A 75 -0.15 -5.49 2.86
CA ARG A 75 -0.30 -6.93 2.95
C ARG A 75 0.42 -7.57 1.78
N ALA A 76 1.20 -8.59 2.06
CA ALA A 76 1.82 -9.38 1.01
C ALA A 76 0.77 -10.32 0.41
N THR A 77 0.75 -10.36 -0.92
CA THR A 77 -0.13 -11.30 -1.60
C THR A 77 0.41 -12.71 -1.42
N ALA A 78 -0.38 -13.58 -0.84
CA ALA A 78 0.05 -14.95 -0.63
C ALA A 78 0.17 -15.66 -1.97
N PRO A 79 1.20 -16.49 -2.14
CA PRO A 79 1.28 -17.31 -3.34
C PRO A 79 0.08 -18.23 -3.45
N PRO A 80 -0.41 -18.47 -4.63
CA PRO A 80 -1.62 -19.26 -4.77
C PRO A 80 -1.48 -20.72 -4.38
N ARG A 81 -0.32 -21.22 -4.17
CA ARG A 81 -0.17 -22.55 -3.74
C ARG A 81 0.10 -22.72 -2.32
N GLU A 82 0.23 -22.95 -1.78
CA GLU A 82 0.78 -23.16 -0.73
C GLU A 82 0.36 -23.83 0.03
N PRO A 83 -0.02 -24.23 0.01
CA PRO A 83 -0.31 -24.73 0.86
C PRO A 83 0.31 -25.67 1.38
N ALA A 84 0.62 -25.93 1.26
CA ALA A 84 1.11 -26.63 1.59
C ALA A 84 1.77 -26.75 2.39
N ASP A 85 1.80 -26.40 2.55
CA ASP A 85 2.43 -26.53 3.15
C ASP A 85 2.40 -26.87 3.98
N ILE A 86 1.99 -26.92 3.90
CA ILE A 86 2.07 -27.21 4.63
C ILE A 86 2.21 -27.65 5.35
N GLY A 87 2.12 -27.72 5.28
CA GLY A 87 2.32 -28.07 5.98
C GLY A 87 2.66 -28.03 6.58
N GLY A 88 2.77 -27.82 6.33
CA GLY A 88 3.13 -27.80 6.90
C GLY A 88 3.36 -27.49 7.40
N SER A 89 3.26 -27.38 7.31
CA SER A 89 3.57 -27.23 7.87
C SER A 89 3.75 -27.17 8.55
N THR A 90 3.67 -27.16 8.58
CA THR A 90 3.91 -27.13 9.26
C THR A 90 4.02 -27.13 9.89
N THR A 91 4.00 -27.07 9.85
CA THR A 91 4.17 -27.08 10.54
C THR A 91 4.26 -27.26 11.08
#